data_881f6223d8904eda93411e769af04e9d
#
_entry.id   881f6223d8904eda93411e769af04e9d
#
_cell.length_a   1.000
_cell.length_b   1.000
_cell.length_c   1.000
_cell.angle_alpha   90.00
_cell.angle_beta   90.00
_cell.angle_gamma   90.00
#
_symmetry.space_group_name_H-M   'P 1'
#
loop_
_entity.id
_entity.type
_entity.pdbx_description
1 polymer ?
#
loop_
_entity_poly.entity_id
_entity_poly.type
_entity_poly.pdbx_seq_one_letter_code
_entity_poly.pdbx_strand_id
1 'polypeptide(L)'
;MLMRYFLFLLPFFFGCSLFAQEDSLPPPKEIDTTLIKKKGKRQLPKDQAKEVVEISIKDYKIISHSRDTTYLDTTLTIQKEYRYNYLRRDDFELMPFANVGQPYNKLGVDFERSTMYPSIGAKAKHFNYLEAEDIDYYNVPTPMTDLFFKTTFEQGQLLDAMLTFNTSPRFNFSLAYKGLRSLGKYQFNQAESGNFRTTANYETKNRRYSIRAHIAAQDIETEENGGLANGEEQFRSGASEFSDRKRVDVLFSDVDSKVLGKRYYWDHQYKLIRKTKDSSRTEKTSLAIGHRFNYETRFFQFDDLAQNEFFGPAFLA
;
A
#
# COMPACT_ATOMS: atom_id res chain seq x y z
N MET A 1 -12.06 -17.94 17.78
CA MET A 1 -13.38 -17.52 18.25
C MET A 1 -13.61 -16.00 18.14
N LEU A 2 -12.77 -15.24 17.43
CA LEU A 2 -12.87 -13.77 17.26
C LEU A 2 -13.29 -13.32 15.83
N MET A 3 -13.53 -14.27 14.93
CA MET A 3 -13.88 -14.01 13.53
C MET A 3 -15.39 -13.74 13.30
N ARG A 4 -16.21 -13.80 14.36
CA ARG A 4 -17.68 -13.65 14.24
C ARG A 4 -18.20 -12.22 14.35
N TYR A 5 -17.37 -11.27 14.75
CA TYR A 5 -17.80 -9.87 14.95
C TYR A 5 -17.40 -8.89 13.82
N PHE A 6 -16.58 -9.35 12.85
CA PHE A 6 -16.20 -8.51 11.71
C PHE A 6 -17.25 -8.50 10.57
N LEU A 7 -18.22 -9.40 10.64
CA LEU A 7 -19.24 -9.55 9.59
C LEU A 7 -20.42 -8.57 9.76
N PHE A 8 -20.49 -7.79 10.82
CA PHE A 8 -21.63 -6.88 11.08
C PHE A 8 -21.40 -5.44 10.62
N LEU A 9 -20.22 -5.09 10.12
CA LEU A 9 -19.92 -3.75 9.60
C LEU A 9 -19.96 -3.63 8.07
N LEU A 10 -20.18 -4.73 7.36
CA LEU A 10 -20.23 -4.76 5.90
C LEU A 10 -21.58 -4.47 5.22
N PRO A 11 -22.76 -4.51 5.87
CA PRO A 11 -24.00 -4.27 5.16
C PRO A 11 -24.35 -2.79 4.92
N PHE A 12 -23.51 -1.83 5.38
CA PHE A 12 -23.86 -0.41 5.22
C PHE A 12 -23.39 0.23 3.90
N PHE A 13 -22.64 -0.49 3.07
CA PHE A 13 -22.12 0.04 1.79
C PHE A 13 -22.75 -0.57 0.52
N PHE A 14 -23.69 -1.50 0.63
CA PHE A 14 -24.30 -2.15 -0.52
C PHE A 14 -25.76 -1.76 -0.80
N GLY A 15 -26.18 -0.57 -0.41
CA GLY A 15 -27.53 -0.06 -0.56
C GLY A 15 -27.77 0.93 -1.72
N CYS A 16 -26.86 1.09 -2.68
CA CYS A 16 -27.11 1.85 -3.90
C CYS A 16 -27.35 0.91 -5.08
N SER A 17 -28.56 0.36 -5.17
CA SER A 17 -29.06 -0.25 -6.40
C SER A 17 -29.22 0.85 -7.44
N LEU A 18 -28.34 0.87 -8.44
CA LEU A 18 -28.53 1.65 -9.66
C LEU A 18 -29.71 1.05 -10.43
N PHE A 19 -30.90 1.60 -10.26
CA PHE A 19 -31.96 1.47 -11.25
C PHE A 19 -31.59 2.38 -12.43
N ALA A 20 -30.98 1.81 -13.44
CA ALA A 20 -30.96 2.41 -14.77
C ALA A 20 -32.35 2.24 -15.35
N GLN A 21 -33.19 3.25 -15.22
CA GLN A 21 -34.46 3.34 -15.94
C GLN A 21 -34.12 4.04 -17.26
N GLU A 22 -34.22 3.31 -18.34
CA GLU A 22 -34.23 3.86 -19.69
C GLU A 22 -35.54 4.64 -19.91
N ASP A 23 -35.55 5.90 -19.51
CA ASP A 23 -36.60 6.82 -19.94
C ASP A 23 -36.15 7.45 -21.26
N SER A 24 -36.84 7.05 -22.33
CA SER A 24 -36.79 7.68 -23.65
C SER A 24 -37.16 9.15 -23.50
N LEU A 25 -36.16 10.04 -23.62
CA LEU A 25 -36.40 11.48 -23.65
C LEU A 25 -37.27 11.85 -24.86
N PRO A 26 -38.36 12.63 -24.69
CA PRO A 26 -39.10 13.19 -25.81
C PRO A 26 -38.20 14.16 -26.59
N PRO A 27 -38.46 14.32 -27.92
CA PRO A 27 -37.61 15.19 -28.75
C PRO A 27 -37.64 16.63 -28.23
N PRO A 28 -36.54 17.39 -28.36
CA PRO A 28 -36.44 18.74 -27.85
C PRO A 28 -37.46 19.65 -28.58
N LYS A 29 -38.33 20.29 -27.80
CA LYS A 29 -39.18 21.37 -28.33
C LYS A 29 -38.28 22.55 -28.68
N GLU A 30 -38.41 23.06 -29.90
CA GLU A 30 -37.80 24.33 -30.31
C GLU A 30 -38.20 25.43 -29.32
N ILE A 31 -37.19 25.99 -28.65
CA ILE A 31 -37.36 27.15 -27.76
C ILE A 31 -37.28 28.39 -28.62
N ASP A 32 -38.40 29.08 -28.73
CA ASP A 32 -38.49 30.40 -29.36
C ASP A 32 -37.61 31.40 -28.56
N THR A 33 -36.48 31.80 -29.16
CA THR A 33 -35.49 32.68 -28.58
C THR A 33 -35.87 34.15 -28.49
N THR A 34 -37.12 34.51 -28.82
CA THR A 34 -37.51 35.92 -28.87
C THR A 34 -38.03 36.53 -27.57
N LEU A 35 -38.20 35.73 -26.49
CA LEU A 35 -38.77 36.21 -25.21
C LEU A 35 -37.77 36.41 -24.06
N ILE A 36 -36.45 36.37 -24.30
CA ILE A 36 -35.46 36.70 -23.26
C ILE A 36 -35.08 38.19 -23.38
N LYS A 37 -36.02 39.07 -23.16
CA LYS A 37 -35.74 40.46 -22.89
C LYS A 37 -36.11 40.85 -21.47
N LYS A 38 -35.09 41.18 -20.68
CA LYS A 38 -35.11 41.91 -19.41
C LYS A 38 -35.75 41.20 -18.20
N LYS A 39 -34.96 40.37 -17.50
CA LYS A 39 -35.03 40.33 -16.02
C LYS A 39 -33.71 40.88 -15.45
N GLY A 40 -33.86 41.88 -14.60
CA GLY A 40 -32.75 42.71 -14.10
C GLY A 40 -31.64 41.85 -13.45
N LYS A 41 -30.42 42.29 -13.65
CA LYS A 41 -29.24 41.83 -12.87
C LYS A 41 -29.57 42.02 -11.39
N ARG A 42 -29.91 40.92 -10.71
CA ARG A 42 -29.79 40.87 -9.25
C ARG A 42 -28.31 41.04 -8.97
N GLN A 43 -27.92 42.20 -8.52
CA GLN A 43 -26.61 42.36 -7.89
C GLN A 43 -26.64 41.54 -6.60
N LEU A 44 -25.91 40.43 -6.58
CA LEU A 44 -25.57 39.72 -5.37
C LEU A 44 -24.73 40.67 -4.49
N PRO A 45 -24.99 40.72 -3.17
CA PRO A 45 -24.19 41.52 -2.26
C PRO A 45 -22.70 41.16 -2.40
N LYS A 46 -21.87 42.20 -2.61
CA LYS A 46 -20.43 42.07 -2.83
C LYS A 46 -19.62 41.59 -1.60
N ASP A 47 -20.26 41.29 -0.50
CA ASP A 47 -19.59 41.12 0.80
C ASP A 47 -19.35 39.65 1.22
N GLN A 48 -19.42 38.69 0.33
CA GLN A 48 -19.02 37.32 0.59
C GLN A 48 -18.31 36.65 -0.59
N ALA A 49 -17.38 37.34 -1.21
CA ALA A 49 -16.37 36.63 -1.98
C ALA A 49 -15.48 35.90 -0.96
N LYS A 50 -15.81 34.63 -0.61
CA LYS A 50 -14.85 33.75 0.03
C LYS A 50 -13.59 33.81 -0.85
N GLU A 51 -12.49 34.26 -0.28
CA GLU A 51 -11.18 34.18 -0.90
C GLU A 51 -11.04 32.73 -1.38
N VAL A 52 -11.01 32.53 -2.67
CA VAL A 52 -10.76 31.21 -3.27
C VAL A 52 -9.28 30.96 -2.99
N VAL A 53 -9.00 30.20 -1.94
CA VAL A 53 -7.64 29.77 -1.63
C VAL A 53 -7.20 28.89 -2.80
N GLU A 54 -6.25 29.36 -3.57
CA GLU A 54 -5.69 28.62 -4.69
C GLU A 54 -4.88 27.44 -4.14
N ILE A 55 -5.39 26.21 -4.35
CA ILE A 55 -4.76 24.98 -3.91
C ILE A 55 -3.69 24.61 -4.93
N SER A 56 -2.49 24.35 -4.46
CA SER A 56 -1.36 23.90 -5.27
C SER A 56 -0.94 22.45 -4.92
N ILE A 57 -0.16 21.82 -5.78
CA ILE A 57 0.40 20.48 -5.53
C ILE A 57 1.24 20.47 -4.25
N LYS A 58 1.89 21.57 -3.90
CA LYS A 58 2.70 21.71 -2.67
C LYS A 58 1.88 21.68 -1.38
N ASP A 59 0.56 21.75 -1.48
CA ASP A 59 -0.32 21.62 -0.32
C ASP A 59 -0.64 20.15 0.00
N TYR A 60 -0.40 19.22 -0.96
CA TYR A 60 -0.50 17.78 -0.76
C TYR A 60 0.81 17.23 -0.22
N LYS A 61 0.86 17.07 1.09
CA LYS A 61 2.06 16.66 1.82
C LYS A 61 2.05 15.19 2.14
N ILE A 62 3.18 14.53 1.88
CA ILE A 62 3.48 13.18 2.29
C ILE A 62 4.59 13.26 3.35
N ILE A 63 4.35 12.68 4.51
CA ILE A 63 5.24 12.78 5.67
C ILE A 63 5.79 11.39 5.96
N SER A 64 7.10 11.22 5.80
CA SER A 64 7.78 9.95 6.06
C SER A 64 7.84 9.61 7.56
N HIS A 65 8.28 8.39 7.85
CA HIS A 65 8.56 7.96 9.22
C HIS A 65 9.59 8.87 9.91
N SER A 66 10.62 9.34 9.22
CA SER A 66 11.64 10.27 9.72
C SER A 66 11.14 11.71 9.90
N ARG A 67 9.86 11.99 9.57
CA ARG A 67 9.21 13.31 9.58
C ARG A 67 9.65 14.25 8.45
N ASP A 68 10.29 13.72 7.43
CA ASP A 68 10.57 14.47 6.23
C ASP A 68 9.28 14.66 5.43
N THR A 69 9.14 15.85 4.86
CA THR A 69 7.96 16.17 4.09
C THR A 69 8.30 16.25 2.61
N THR A 70 7.64 15.41 1.84
CA THR A 70 7.65 15.44 0.38
C THR A 70 6.27 15.86 -0.14
N TYR A 71 6.18 16.14 -1.42
CA TYR A 71 4.95 16.58 -2.05
C TYR A 71 4.49 15.57 -3.09
N LEU A 72 3.19 15.59 -3.34
CA LEU A 72 2.61 14.73 -4.36
C LEU A 72 3.27 15.02 -5.73
N ASP A 73 3.76 13.98 -6.35
CA ASP A 73 4.29 14.03 -7.69
C ASP A 73 3.30 13.36 -8.67
N THR A 74 2.70 14.17 -9.52
CA THR A 74 1.70 13.75 -10.52
C THR A 74 2.30 13.49 -11.91
N THR A 75 3.61 13.54 -12.08
CA THR A 75 4.23 13.27 -13.38
C THR A 75 4.00 11.80 -13.80
N LEU A 76 3.70 11.59 -15.08
CA LEU A 76 3.47 10.29 -15.71
C LEU A 76 4.55 9.96 -16.73
N THR A 77 5.80 10.27 -16.41
CA THR A 77 6.93 10.02 -17.30
C THR A 77 7.53 8.63 -17.07
N ILE A 78 8.25 8.12 -18.09
CA ILE A 78 9.00 6.86 -18.03
C ILE A 78 9.99 6.81 -16.85
N GLN A 79 10.42 7.96 -16.35
CA GLN A 79 11.32 8.07 -15.20
C GLN A 79 10.74 7.46 -13.91
N LYS A 80 9.43 7.22 -13.86
CA LYS A 80 8.75 6.57 -12.73
C LYS A 80 8.50 5.08 -12.95
N GLU A 81 8.99 4.49 -14.02
CA GLU A 81 8.76 3.08 -14.32
C GLU A 81 9.18 2.16 -13.16
N TYR A 82 10.23 2.51 -12.44
CA TYR A 82 10.70 1.76 -11.28
C TYR A 82 9.65 1.56 -10.17
N ARG A 83 8.53 2.32 -10.19
CA ARG A 83 7.39 2.18 -9.26
C ARG A 83 6.25 1.31 -9.81
N TYR A 84 6.35 0.82 -11.05
CA TYR A 84 5.32 -0.02 -11.67
C TYR A 84 5.53 -1.51 -11.44
N ASN A 85 6.28 -1.86 -10.40
CA ASN A 85 6.46 -3.23 -9.92
C ASN A 85 5.53 -3.55 -8.74
N TYR A 86 5.56 -4.80 -8.28
CA TYR A 86 4.77 -5.25 -7.12
C TYR A 86 5.13 -4.50 -5.84
N LEU A 87 6.41 -4.21 -5.63
CA LEU A 87 6.87 -3.53 -4.42
C LEU A 87 6.54 -2.04 -4.40
N ARG A 88 6.21 -1.43 -5.55
CA ARG A 88 5.96 0.01 -5.73
C ARG A 88 7.17 0.89 -5.37
N ARG A 89 8.35 0.33 -5.47
CA ARG A 89 9.63 0.99 -5.19
C ARG A 89 10.72 0.49 -6.13
N ASP A 90 11.91 1.09 -6.05
CA ASP A 90 13.08 0.60 -6.75
C ASP A 90 13.44 -0.81 -6.26
N ASP A 91 13.50 -1.75 -7.18
CA ASP A 91 13.83 -3.15 -6.96
C ASP A 91 15.09 -3.60 -7.73
N PHE A 92 15.92 -2.66 -8.16
CA PHE A 92 17.10 -2.92 -9.00
C PHE A 92 18.05 -3.97 -8.42
N GLU A 93 18.20 -4.02 -7.08
CA GLU A 93 19.03 -5.02 -6.40
C GLU A 93 18.30 -6.33 -6.08
N LEU A 94 17.05 -6.46 -6.48
CA LEU A 94 16.22 -7.60 -6.14
C LEU A 94 15.92 -8.44 -7.37
N MET A 95 16.23 -9.72 -7.29
CA MET A 95 15.85 -10.70 -8.31
C MET A 95 14.58 -11.43 -7.84
N PRO A 96 13.45 -11.21 -8.51
CA PRO A 96 12.20 -11.91 -8.17
C PRO A 96 12.31 -13.39 -8.51
N PHE A 97 11.60 -14.23 -7.77
CA PHE A 97 11.32 -15.60 -8.14
C PHE A 97 10.34 -15.64 -9.33
N ALA A 98 9.94 -16.84 -9.73
CA ALA A 98 9.24 -17.07 -10.99
C ALA A 98 7.85 -16.43 -11.08
N ASN A 99 7.23 -16.11 -9.95
CA ASN A 99 5.91 -15.49 -9.89
C ASN A 99 5.93 -14.13 -9.16
N VAL A 100 5.02 -13.26 -9.54
CA VAL A 100 4.83 -11.97 -8.83
C VAL A 100 4.31 -12.23 -7.42
N GLY A 101 4.89 -11.56 -6.43
CA GLY A 101 4.53 -11.73 -5.03
C GLY A 101 5.29 -12.82 -4.30
N GLN A 102 6.01 -13.68 -5.02
CA GLN A 102 6.97 -14.60 -4.42
C GLN A 102 8.17 -13.86 -3.80
N PRO A 103 9.00 -14.57 -3.03
CA PRO A 103 10.22 -14.03 -2.45
C PRO A 103 11.17 -13.38 -3.47
N TYR A 104 12.11 -12.62 -2.97
CA TYR A 104 13.18 -12.00 -3.76
C TYR A 104 14.54 -12.45 -3.24
N ASN A 105 15.49 -12.65 -4.16
CA ASN A 105 16.89 -12.75 -3.82
C ASN A 105 17.52 -11.36 -3.91
N LYS A 106 18.21 -10.94 -2.86
CA LYS A 106 19.00 -9.72 -2.90
C LYS A 106 20.35 -10.01 -3.56
N LEU A 107 20.65 -9.28 -4.62
CA LEU A 107 21.91 -9.41 -5.39
C LEU A 107 23.04 -8.59 -4.78
N GLY A 108 22.70 -7.50 -4.08
CA GLY A 108 23.66 -6.64 -3.40
C GLY A 108 24.00 -7.16 -2.00
N VAL A 109 25.18 -6.75 -1.50
CA VAL A 109 25.63 -7.01 -0.13
C VAL A 109 25.37 -5.76 0.72
N ASP A 110 24.58 -5.89 1.79
CA ASP A 110 24.46 -4.85 2.80
C ASP A 110 25.61 -4.94 3.78
N PHE A 111 26.38 -3.86 3.87
CA PHE A 111 27.33 -3.67 4.96
C PHE A 111 26.65 -3.15 6.24
N GLU A 112 25.32 -3.11 6.24
CA GLU A 112 24.56 -2.68 7.39
C GLU A 112 24.55 -3.71 8.50
N ARG A 113 24.37 -3.20 9.70
CA ARG A 113 24.51 -3.89 10.99
C ARG A 113 23.77 -5.22 11.05
N SER A 114 24.47 -6.24 11.50
CA SER A 114 23.80 -7.45 11.99
C SER A 114 22.85 -7.08 13.13
N THR A 115 21.59 -7.48 13.02
CA THR A 115 20.63 -7.36 14.12
C THR A 115 21.03 -8.33 15.24
N MET A 116 20.85 -7.91 16.49
CA MET A 116 21.15 -8.77 17.65
C MET A 116 20.26 -10.02 17.70
N TYR A 117 19.10 -9.96 17.06
CA TYR A 117 18.13 -11.06 16.97
C TYR A 117 18.07 -11.60 15.56
N PRO A 118 17.91 -12.92 15.37
CA PRO A 118 17.66 -13.49 14.05
C PRO A 118 16.33 -12.97 13.48
N SER A 119 16.27 -12.81 12.16
CA SER A 119 15.03 -12.52 11.48
C SER A 119 14.10 -13.74 11.55
N ILE A 120 12.81 -13.48 11.69
CA ILE A 120 11.78 -14.51 11.71
C ILE A 120 11.54 -15.02 10.29
N GLY A 121 11.61 -16.34 10.10
CA GLY A 121 11.32 -16.99 8.82
C GLY A 121 12.31 -16.70 7.72
N ALA A 122 11.92 -16.94 6.48
CA ALA A 122 12.75 -16.71 5.30
C ALA A 122 12.89 -15.22 5.00
N LYS A 123 14.11 -14.68 5.09
CA LYS A 123 14.40 -13.26 4.84
C LYS A 123 13.90 -12.80 3.47
N ALA A 124 13.94 -13.65 2.45
CA ALA A 124 13.49 -13.35 1.10
C ALA A 124 12.02 -12.93 1.00
N LYS A 125 11.15 -13.37 1.91
CA LYS A 125 9.74 -12.98 1.96
C LYS A 125 9.50 -11.59 2.52
N HIS A 126 10.40 -11.09 3.33
CA HIS A 126 10.22 -9.82 4.04
C HIS A 126 10.32 -8.59 3.13
N PHE A 127 10.78 -8.72 1.90
CA PHE A 127 10.74 -7.61 0.93
C PHE A 127 9.33 -7.13 0.61
N ASN A 128 8.34 -8.01 0.72
CA ASN A 128 6.93 -7.69 0.51
C ASN A 128 6.25 -7.13 1.77
N TYR A 129 6.88 -7.28 2.93
CA TYR A 129 6.36 -6.83 4.20
C TYR A 129 6.70 -5.35 4.40
N LEU A 130 5.69 -4.54 4.74
CA LEU A 130 5.88 -3.13 5.05
C LEU A 130 6.30 -2.97 6.52
N GLU A 131 7.50 -2.49 6.72
CA GLU A 131 8.00 -2.12 8.05
C GLU A 131 7.39 -0.79 8.50
N ALA A 132 7.64 -0.39 9.76
CA ALA A 132 7.10 0.87 10.28
C ALA A 132 7.64 2.09 9.50
N GLU A 133 8.86 1.97 9.00
CA GLU A 133 9.57 2.97 8.22
C GLU A 133 8.99 3.17 6.82
N ASP A 134 8.33 2.16 6.28
CA ASP A 134 7.72 2.18 4.94
C ASP A 134 6.33 2.86 4.92
N ILE A 135 5.81 3.25 6.08
CA ILE A 135 4.46 3.82 6.18
C ILE A 135 4.52 5.33 6.21
N ASP A 136 3.91 5.94 5.20
CA ASP A 136 3.75 7.38 5.07
C ASP A 136 2.47 7.88 5.72
N TYR A 137 2.52 9.14 6.14
CA TYR A 137 1.39 9.91 6.66
C TYR A 137 1.11 11.08 5.74
N TYR A 138 -0.11 11.59 5.77
CA TYR A 138 -0.56 12.56 4.80
C TYR A 138 -1.10 13.83 5.47
N ASN A 139 -1.10 14.92 4.71
CA ASN A 139 -1.87 16.12 5.01
C ASN A 139 -2.27 16.76 3.68
N VAL A 140 -3.56 16.74 3.37
CA VAL A 140 -4.07 17.10 2.05
C VAL A 140 -5.19 18.14 2.15
N PRO A 141 -5.24 19.14 1.25
CA PRO A 141 -6.27 20.17 1.27
C PRO A 141 -7.64 19.65 0.84
N THR A 142 -7.68 18.63 -0.02
CA THR A 142 -8.88 17.94 -0.49
C THR A 142 -8.68 16.44 -0.41
N PRO A 143 -9.76 15.62 -0.35
CA PRO A 143 -9.63 14.18 -0.42
C PRO A 143 -8.82 13.74 -1.64
N MET A 144 -7.92 12.79 -1.45
CA MET A 144 -7.06 12.24 -2.49
C MET A 144 -7.15 10.72 -2.49
N THR A 145 -7.24 10.15 -3.68
CA THR A 145 -7.20 8.70 -3.91
C THR A 145 -6.02 8.37 -4.81
N ASP A 146 -5.21 7.38 -4.43
CA ASP A 146 -4.24 6.73 -5.29
C ASP A 146 -4.72 5.30 -5.57
N LEU A 147 -4.83 4.96 -6.83
CA LEU A 147 -5.30 3.66 -7.29
C LEU A 147 -4.32 3.11 -8.32
N PHE A 148 -3.70 2.00 -7.98
CA PHE A 148 -2.84 1.26 -8.88
C PHE A 148 -3.42 -0.14 -9.09
N PHE A 149 -3.59 -0.52 -10.35
CA PHE A 149 -4.03 -1.84 -10.76
C PHE A 149 -3.12 -2.40 -11.85
N LYS A 150 -2.74 -3.65 -11.69
CA LYS A 150 -1.92 -4.37 -12.68
C LYS A 150 -2.36 -5.82 -12.73
N THR A 151 -2.51 -6.37 -13.94
CA THR A 151 -2.66 -7.82 -14.14
C THR A 151 -1.33 -8.52 -13.92
N THR A 152 -1.36 -9.73 -13.40
CA THR A 152 -0.20 -10.61 -13.23
C THR A 152 -0.36 -11.87 -14.06
N PHE A 153 0.63 -12.74 -14.04
CA PHE A 153 0.58 -13.98 -14.81
C PHE A 153 -0.55 -14.91 -14.34
N GLU A 154 -1.16 -15.63 -15.28
CA GLU A 154 -2.12 -16.68 -15.02
C GLU A 154 -3.30 -16.21 -14.14
N GLN A 155 -4.14 -15.33 -14.70
CA GLN A 155 -5.36 -14.85 -14.07
C GLN A 155 -5.17 -14.09 -12.74
N GLY A 156 -3.97 -13.56 -12.52
CA GLY A 156 -3.67 -12.81 -11.31
C GLY A 156 -3.91 -11.31 -11.46
N GLN A 157 -4.02 -10.65 -10.32
CA GLN A 157 -4.18 -9.20 -10.24
C GLN A 157 -3.48 -8.62 -9.01
N LEU A 158 -2.97 -7.42 -9.19
CA LEU A 158 -2.43 -6.58 -8.13
C LEU A 158 -3.27 -5.30 -8.04
N LEU A 159 -3.77 -5.03 -6.86
CA LEU A 159 -4.46 -3.79 -6.52
C LEU A 159 -3.71 -3.11 -5.37
N ASP A 160 -3.39 -1.83 -5.50
CA ASP A 160 -2.93 -0.98 -4.40
C ASP A 160 -3.78 0.28 -4.41
N ALA A 161 -4.63 0.44 -3.41
CA ALA A 161 -5.60 1.51 -3.31
C ALA A 161 -5.39 2.26 -1.99
N MET A 162 -5.38 3.59 -2.06
CA MET A 162 -5.26 4.46 -0.90
C MET A 162 -6.24 5.63 -1.02
N LEU A 163 -6.94 5.91 0.07
CA LEU A 163 -7.78 7.09 0.24
C LEU A 163 -7.28 7.88 1.44
N THR A 164 -7.02 9.16 1.26
CA THR A 164 -6.64 10.07 2.35
C THR A 164 -7.46 11.35 2.31
N PHE A 165 -7.81 11.85 3.47
CA PHE A 165 -8.58 13.08 3.61
C PHE A 165 -8.32 13.77 4.95
N ASN A 166 -8.48 15.08 4.96
CA ASN A 166 -8.45 15.86 6.18
C ASN A 166 -9.88 16.10 6.68
N THR A 167 -10.18 15.70 7.92
CA THR A 167 -11.44 16.06 8.59
C THR A 167 -11.37 17.48 9.18
N SER A 168 -10.16 18.00 9.36
CA SER A 168 -9.87 19.38 9.74
C SER A 168 -8.50 19.76 9.19
N PRO A 169 -8.15 21.06 9.12
CA PRO A 169 -6.82 21.48 8.64
C PRO A 169 -5.64 20.90 9.43
N ARG A 170 -5.91 20.23 10.53
CA ARG A 170 -4.92 19.70 11.49
C ARG A 170 -4.99 18.20 11.69
N PHE A 171 -6.01 17.55 11.20
CA PHE A 171 -6.19 16.10 11.34
C PHE A 171 -6.43 15.46 9.98
N ASN A 172 -5.52 14.59 9.63
CA ASN A 172 -5.61 13.73 8.46
C ASN A 172 -5.85 12.28 8.88
N PHE A 173 -6.58 11.58 8.03
CA PHE A 173 -6.81 10.15 8.14
C PHE A 173 -6.65 9.50 6.77
N SER A 174 -6.04 8.31 6.72
CA SER A 174 -5.97 7.53 5.50
C SER A 174 -6.33 6.07 5.72
N LEU A 175 -6.86 5.46 4.66
CA LEU A 175 -7.10 4.04 4.53
C LEU A 175 -6.39 3.56 3.28
N ALA A 176 -5.71 2.43 3.37
CA ALA A 176 -5.07 1.82 2.23
C ALA A 176 -5.16 0.29 2.29
N TYR A 177 -5.26 -0.31 1.12
CA TYR A 177 -5.24 -1.75 0.94
C TYR A 177 -4.41 -2.09 -0.29
N LYS A 178 -3.45 -3.00 -0.11
CA LYS A 178 -2.69 -3.59 -1.20
C LYS A 178 -2.94 -5.08 -1.19
N GLY A 179 -3.49 -5.61 -2.28
CA GLY A 179 -3.78 -7.02 -2.45
C GLY A 179 -3.14 -7.56 -3.72
N LEU A 180 -2.63 -8.77 -3.64
CA LEU A 180 -2.10 -9.52 -4.78
C LEU A 180 -2.68 -10.92 -4.77
N ARG A 181 -3.00 -11.40 -5.96
CA ARG A 181 -3.16 -12.82 -6.25
C ARG A 181 -2.52 -13.11 -7.59
N SER A 182 -1.72 -14.18 -7.68
CA SER A 182 -1.10 -14.64 -8.92
C SER A 182 -0.90 -16.15 -8.85
N LEU A 183 -1.44 -16.88 -9.80
CA LEU A 183 -1.30 -18.35 -9.84
C LEU A 183 0.10 -18.80 -10.27
N GLY A 184 0.83 -17.93 -10.99
CA GLY A 184 2.14 -18.29 -11.53
C GLY A 184 2.08 -19.22 -12.75
N LYS A 185 3.23 -19.44 -13.36
CA LYS A 185 3.36 -20.25 -14.58
C LYS A 185 3.72 -21.71 -14.30
N TYR A 186 4.26 -22.01 -13.15
CA TYR A 186 4.67 -23.35 -12.74
C TYR A 186 3.63 -23.97 -11.83
N GLN A 187 3.72 -25.28 -11.57
CA GLN A 187 2.94 -25.97 -10.56
C GLN A 187 3.36 -25.47 -9.18
N PHE A 188 2.42 -25.45 -8.23
CA PHE A 188 2.65 -25.05 -6.83
C PHE A 188 3.45 -23.73 -6.72
N ASN A 189 2.93 -22.70 -7.37
CA ASN A 189 3.63 -21.42 -7.50
C ASN A 189 2.71 -20.23 -7.27
N GLN A 190 1.57 -20.43 -6.61
CA GLN A 190 0.64 -19.37 -6.29
C GLN A 190 1.24 -18.42 -5.25
N ALA A 191 0.95 -17.14 -5.40
CA ALA A 191 1.29 -16.11 -4.44
C ALA A 191 0.06 -15.26 -4.14
N GLU A 192 -0.22 -15.08 -2.87
CA GLU A 192 -1.29 -14.21 -2.37
C GLU A 192 -0.73 -13.28 -1.29
N SER A 193 -1.23 -12.05 -1.26
CA SER A 193 -0.91 -11.14 -0.17
C SER A 193 -2.01 -10.12 0.04
N GLY A 194 -2.22 -9.75 1.29
CA GLY A 194 -3.08 -8.68 1.73
C GLY A 194 -2.33 -7.74 2.67
N ASN A 195 -2.45 -6.44 2.46
CA ASN A 195 -1.91 -5.45 3.34
C ASN A 195 -2.94 -4.35 3.55
N PHE A 196 -3.57 -4.37 4.70
CA PHE A 196 -4.45 -3.30 5.15
C PHE A 196 -3.68 -2.36 6.06
N ARG A 197 -3.77 -1.06 5.80
CA ARG A 197 -3.17 -0.04 6.66
C ARG A 197 -4.09 1.16 6.81
N THR A 198 -4.08 1.73 7.99
CA THR A 198 -4.73 3.01 8.29
C THR A 198 -3.76 3.90 9.01
N THR A 199 -3.73 5.18 8.64
CA THR A 199 -2.85 6.16 9.27
C THR A 199 -3.62 7.37 9.75
N ALA A 200 -3.14 8.00 10.81
CA ALA A 200 -3.65 9.24 11.33
C ALA A 200 -2.49 10.20 11.61
N ASN A 201 -2.68 11.47 11.28
CA ASN A 201 -1.72 12.54 11.54
C ASN A 201 -2.45 13.74 12.12
N TYR A 202 -2.00 14.22 13.28
CA TYR A 202 -2.58 15.37 13.95
C TYR A 202 -1.52 16.34 14.42
N GLU A 203 -1.77 17.62 14.23
CA GLU A 203 -0.95 18.71 14.77
C GLU A 203 -1.84 19.77 15.43
N THR A 204 -1.44 20.26 16.62
CA THR A 204 -2.16 21.35 17.32
C THR A 204 -2.02 22.68 16.58
N LYS A 205 -2.98 23.62 16.82
CA LYS A 205 -2.99 24.96 16.20
C LYS A 205 -1.68 25.73 16.42
N ASN A 206 -1.11 25.62 17.61
CA ASN A 206 0.16 26.25 17.96
C ASN A 206 1.40 25.47 17.47
N ARG A 207 1.20 24.32 16.76
CA ARG A 207 2.26 23.45 16.24
C ARG A 207 3.27 22.97 17.28
N ARG A 208 2.87 22.98 18.57
CA ARG A 208 3.72 22.46 19.64
C ARG A 208 3.61 20.96 19.80
N TYR A 209 2.41 20.41 19.68
CA TYR A 209 2.18 18.97 19.78
C TYR A 209 1.81 18.39 18.42
N SER A 210 2.43 17.28 18.09
CA SER A 210 2.09 16.48 16.92
C SER A 210 2.07 15.00 17.28
N ILE A 211 1.17 14.24 16.69
CA ILE A 211 1.07 12.79 16.81
C ILE A 211 0.81 12.18 15.44
N ARG A 212 1.46 11.07 15.19
CA ARG A 212 1.21 10.20 14.05
C ARG A 212 0.98 8.79 14.56
N ALA A 213 0.02 8.12 14.00
CA ALA A 213 -0.30 6.75 14.37
C ALA A 213 -0.68 5.93 13.14
N HIS A 214 -0.37 4.64 13.18
CA HIS A 214 -0.88 3.72 12.17
C HIS A 214 -1.21 2.35 12.77
N ILE A 215 -2.10 1.67 12.08
CA ILE A 215 -2.38 0.26 12.26
C ILE A 215 -2.11 -0.41 10.92
N ALA A 216 -1.38 -1.51 10.92
CA ALA A 216 -1.16 -2.33 9.74
C ALA A 216 -1.48 -3.79 10.06
N ALA A 217 -2.17 -4.46 9.14
CA ALA A 217 -2.41 -5.89 9.17
C ALA A 217 -1.97 -6.46 7.82
N GLN A 218 -1.08 -7.43 7.84
CA GLN A 218 -0.43 -7.95 6.65
C GLN A 218 -0.42 -9.47 6.67
N ASP A 219 -0.66 -10.05 5.51
CA ASP A 219 -0.50 -11.47 5.23
C ASP A 219 0.22 -11.64 3.89
N ILE A 220 1.18 -12.55 3.86
CA ILE A 220 1.94 -12.90 2.66
C ILE A 220 2.00 -14.42 2.64
N GLU A 221 1.36 -15.03 1.65
CA GLU A 221 1.26 -16.47 1.50
C GLU A 221 1.77 -16.89 0.13
N THR A 222 2.59 -17.90 0.07
CA THR A 222 3.12 -18.41 -1.21
C THR A 222 3.24 -19.92 -1.15
N GLU A 223 2.85 -20.56 -2.24
CA GLU A 223 3.21 -21.95 -2.49
C GLU A 223 4.71 -22.04 -2.79
N GLU A 224 5.33 -23.07 -2.26
CA GLU A 224 6.76 -23.34 -2.38
C GLU A 224 7.01 -24.61 -3.17
N ASN A 225 7.38 -24.51 -4.42
CA ASN A 225 7.61 -25.67 -5.29
C ASN A 225 9.03 -26.24 -5.26
N GLY A 226 9.94 -25.62 -4.51
CA GLY A 226 11.34 -26.06 -4.40
C GLY A 226 12.18 -25.92 -5.66
N GLY A 227 11.59 -25.45 -6.77
CA GLY A 227 12.26 -25.35 -8.07
C GLY A 227 12.03 -26.57 -8.97
N LEU A 228 12.74 -26.62 -10.08
CA LEU A 228 12.59 -27.69 -11.08
C LEU A 228 13.21 -29.01 -10.60
N ALA A 229 12.50 -30.12 -10.79
CA ALA A 229 13.00 -31.44 -10.44
C ALA A 229 14.21 -31.85 -11.30
N ASN A 230 14.19 -31.55 -12.59
CA ASN A 230 15.32 -31.78 -13.52
C ASN A 230 15.48 -30.59 -14.46
N GLY A 231 16.24 -29.57 -14.05
CA GLY A 231 16.42 -28.34 -14.80
C GLY A 231 17.17 -28.53 -16.14
N GLU A 232 18.09 -29.50 -16.26
CA GLU A 232 18.80 -29.76 -17.49
C GLU A 232 17.84 -30.31 -18.57
N GLU A 233 17.05 -31.29 -18.25
CA GLU A 233 16.10 -31.89 -19.18
C GLU A 233 14.91 -30.97 -19.47
N GLN A 234 14.26 -30.47 -18.43
CA GLN A 234 13.00 -29.75 -18.53
C GLN A 234 13.16 -28.30 -19.02
N PHE A 235 14.34 -27.71 -18.87
CA PHE A 235 14.55 -26.31 -19.25
C PHE A 235 15.54 -26.13 -20.42
N ARG A 236 16.62 -26.91 -20.47
CA ARG A 236 17.69 -26.74 -21.46
C ARG A 236 17.53 -27.62 -22.70
N SER A 237 16.78 -28.72 -22.61
CA SER A 237 16.61 -29.65 -23.75
C SER A 237 15.95 -29.00 -24.98
N GLY A 238 15.09 -27.96 -24.75
CA GLY A 238 14.29 -27.40 -25.82
C GLY A 238 13.14 -28.29 -26.30
N ALA A 239 12.85 -29.40 -25.60
CA ALA A 239 11.78 -30.32 -25.95
C ALA A 239 10.41 -29.61 -25.86
N SER A 240 9.57 -29.85 -26.88
CA SER A 240 8.26 -29.17 -26.99
C SER A 240 7.28 -29.49 -25.86
N GLU A 241 7.44 -30.65 -25.23
CA GLU A 241 6.62 -31.09 -24.08
C GLU A 241 6.78 -30.15 -22.87
N PHE A 242 7.95 -29.55 -22.69
CA PHE A 242 8.23 -28.59 -21.58
C PHE A 242 7.98 -27.12 -21.96
N SER A 243 7.44 -26.85 -23.14
CA SER A 243 7.07 -25.50 -23.56
C SER A 243 5.94 -24.94 -22.67
N ASP A 244 5.02 -25.79 -22.26
CA ASP A 244 4.01 -25.47 -21.26
C ASP A 244 4.62 -25.63 -19.85
N ARG A 245 4.86 -24.53 -19.17
CA ARG A 245 5.50 -24.50 -17.84
C ARG A 245 4.70 -25.20 -16.75
N LYS A 246 3.40 -25.40 -16.94
CA LYS A 246 2.55 -26.18 -16.02
C LYS A 246 2.79 -27.70 -16.08
N ARG A 247 3.49 -28.16 -17.11
CA ARG A 247 3.85 -29.59 -17.27
C ARG A 247 5.23 -29.93 -16.75
N VAL A 248 5.95 -28.92 -16.27
CA VAL A 248 7.30 -29.12 -15.74
C VAL A 248 7.21 -29.60 -14.31
N ASP A 249 7.89 -30.71 -14.00
CA ASP A 249 7.90 -31.26 -12.65
C ASP A 249 8.72 -30.40 -11.70
N VAL A 250 8.23 -30.28 -10.49
CA VAL A 250 8.82 -29.49 -9.40
C VAL A 250 9.19 -30.39 -8.23
N LEU A 251 10.08 -29.89 -7.37
CA LEU A 251 10.60 -30.70 -6.25
C LEU A 251 9.59 -30.93 -5.15
N PHE A 252 8.73 -29.93 -4.86
CA PHE A 252 7.76 -30.02 -3.78
C PHE A 252 6.34 -29.88 -4.30
N SER A 253 5.43 -30.58 -3.66
CA SER A 253 3.99 -30.45 -3.83
C SER A 253 3.36 -30.12 -2.47
N ASP A 254 2.29 -29.33 -2.47
CA ASP A 254 1.51 -28.97 -1.28
C ASP A 254 2.36 -28.42 -0.11
N VAL A 255 3.30 -27.55 -0.45
CA VAL A 255 4.13 -26.82 0.53
C VAL A 255 3.76 -25.36 0.49
N ASP A 256 3.39 -24.82 1.63
CA ASP A 256 3.02 -23.41 1.79
C ASP A 256 3.91 -22.70 2.79
N SER A 257 4.18 -21.44 2.55
CA SER A 257 4.81 -20.59 3.55
C SER A 257 4.07 -19.27 3.70
N LYS A 258 3.94 -18.82 4.95
CA LYS A 258 3.10 -17.71 5.32
C LYS A 258 3.77 -16.79 6.32
N VAL A 259 3.68 -15.46 6.07
CA VAL A 259 4.05 -14.42 7.03
C VAL A 259 2.81 -13.63 7.38
N LEU A 260 2.48 -13.59 8.66
CA LEU A 260 1.38 -12.77 9.19
C LEU A 260 1.94 -11.70 10.12
N GLY A 261 1.44 -10.49 10.01
CA GLY A 261 1.84 -9.39 10.88
C GLY A 261 0.71 -8.45 11.23
N LYS A 262 0.71 -7.98 12.48
CA LYS A 262 -0.18 -6.92 12.94
C LYS A 262 0.63 -5.93 13.73
N ARG A 263 0.52 -4.65 13.38
CA ARG A 263 1.27 -3.57 14.00
C ARG A 263 0.33 -2.47 14.48
N TYR A 264 0.63 -1.96 15.69
CA TYR A 264 0.07 -0.76 16.26
C TYR A 264 1.21 0.19 16.59
N TYR A 265 1.19 1.35 16.00
CA TYR A 265 2.27 2.31 16.11
C TYR A 265 1.73 3.70 16.38
N TRP A 266 2.41 4.43 17.27
CA TRP A 266 2.26 5.89 17.38
C TRP A 266 3.57 6.57 17.76
N ASP A 267 3.74 7.76 17.27
CA ASP A 267 4.88 8.62 17.49
C ASP A 267 4.37 10.03 17.77
N HIS A 268 4.58 10.52 18.97
CA HIS A 268 4.17 11.85 19.34
C HIS A 268 5.32 12.69 19.87
N GLN A 269 5.21 14.00 19.67
CA GLN A 269 6.24 14.96 20.01
C GLN A 269 5.64 16.24 20.55
N TYR A 270 6.25 16.77 21.61
CA TYR A 270 5.97 18.09 22.14
C TYR A 270 7.19 18.99 22.08
N LYS A 271 7.06 20.15 21.40
CA LYS A 271 8.11 21.16 21.24
C LYS A 271 8.08 22.12 22.43
N LEU A 272 9.06 22.01 23.33
CA LEU A 272 9.24 22.90 24.48
C LEU A 272 9.74 24.27 24.01
N ILE A 273 10.78 24.28 23.17
CA ILE A 273 11.37 25.47 22.57
C ILE A 273 11.18 25.39 21.06
N ARG A 274 10.59 26.40 20.48
CA ARG A 274 10.30 26.45 19.05
C ARG A 274 11.18 27.52 18.38
N LYS A 275 11.77 27.17 17.23
CA LYS A 275 12.45 28.17 16.37
C LYS A 275 11.40 29.21 15.93
N THR A 276 11.56 30.44 16.33
CA THR A 276 10.76 31.58 15.85
C THR A 276 11.54 32.22 14.70
N LYS A 277 10.92 32.30 13.50
CA LYS A 277 11.42 33.17 12.44
C LYS A 277 11.03 34.60 12.79
N ASP A 278 11.78 35.23 13.64
CA ASP A 278 11.70 36.68 13.78
C ASP A 278 12.85 37.28 12.97
N SER A 279 12.57 38.30 12.19
CA SER A 279 13.51 38.93 11.24
C SER A 279 14.75 39.53 11.90
N SER A 280 14.76 39.66 13.22
CA SER A 280 15.85 40.25 14.00
C SER A 280 16.58 39.30 14.94
N ARG A 281 16.06 38.06 15.20
CA ARG A 281 16.66 37.07 16.11
C ARG A 281 16.48 35.67 15.59
N THR A 282 17.52 35.11 15.03
CA THR A 282 17.57 33.67 14.66
C THR A 282 17.82 32.85 15.93
N GLU A 283 16.77 32.41 16.61
CA GLU A 283 16.92 31.39 17.65
C GLU A 283 17.34 30.10 16.98
N LYS A 284 18.58 29.70 17.20
CA LYS A 284 19.21 28.51 16.60
C LYS A 284 18.81 27.22 17.31
N THR A 285 18.23 27.30 18.51
CA THR A 285 17.98 26.15 19.37
C THR A 285 16.51 25.77 19.36
N SER A 286 16.23 24.49 19.20
CA SER A 286 14.89 23.92 19.40
C SER A 286 15.03 22.72 20.33
N LEU A 287 14.08 22.58 21.26
CA LEU A 287 14.00 21.44 22.18
C LEU A 287 12.62 20.81 22.03
N ALA A 288 12.59 19.52 21.77
CA ALA A 288 11.38 18.73 21.72
C ALA A 288 11.55 17.44 22.51
N ILE A 289 10.48 17.02 23.16
CA ILE A 289 10.38 15.73 23.84
C ILE A 289 9.40 14.90 23.00
N GLY A 290 9.78 13.69 22.67
CA GLY A 290 8.97 12.74 21.93
C GLY A 290 8.97 11.37 22.57
N HIS A 291 7.91 10.64 22.29
CA HIS A 291 7.79 9.24 22.67
C HIS A 291 7.24 8.46 21.47
N ARG A 292 7.82 7.29 21.24
CA ARG A 292 7.44 6.37 20.18
C ARG A 292 7.05 5.03 20.80
N PHE A 293 5.93 4.51 20.35
CA PHE A 293 5.46 3.19 20.70
C PHE A 293 5.28 2.37 19.44
N ASN A 294 5.80 1.15 19.45
CA ASN A 294 5.60 0.16 18.41
C ASN A 294 5.31 -1.19 19.08
N TYR A 295 4.13 -1.73 18.81
CA TYR A 295 3.77 -3.07 19.18
C TYR A 295 3.45 -3.87 17.92
N GLU A 296 4.17 -4.94 17.71
CA GLU A 296 4.02 -5.78 16.54
C GLU A 296 3.99 -7.25 16.94
N THR A 297 3.06 -7.98 16.37
CA THR A 297 3.08 -9.44 16.34
C THR A 297 3.41 -9.88 14.93
N ARG A 298 4.44 -10.70 14.77
CA ARG A 298 4.83 -11.28 13.49
C ARG A 298 4.93 -12.79 13.65
N PHE A 299 4.36 -13.50 12.71
CA PHE A 299 4.29 -14.94 12.71
C PHE A 299 4.72 -15.47 11.34
N PHE A 300 5.57 -16.49 11.36
CA PHE A 300 5.96 -17.24 10.19
C PHE A 300 5.53 -18.70 10.35
N GLN A 301 4.93 -19.24 9.32
CA GLN A 301 4.52 -20.64 9.25
C GLN A 301 5.03 -21.23 7.94
N PHE A 302 5.47 -22.46 8.01
CA PHE A 302 5.85 -23.28 6.86
C PHE A 302 5.16 -24.65 7.03
N ASP A 303 4.32 -25.00 6.07
CA ASP A 303 3.53 -26.21 6.08
C ASP A 303 3.93 -27.10 4.91
N ASP A 304 4.27 -28.35 5.20
CA ASP A 304 4.50 -29.41 4.21
C ASP A 304 3.43 -30.49 4.38
N LEU A 305 2.32 -30.34 3.68
CA LEU A 305 1.18 -31.25 3.78
C LEU A 305 1.42 -32.57 3.04
N ALA A 306 2.26 -32.57 2.00
CA ALA A 306 2.59 -33.77 1.24
C ALA A 306 3.66 -34.63 1.91
N GLN A 307 4.29 -34.12 3.00
CA GLN A 307 5.42 -34.79 3.68
C GLN A 307 6.56 -35.15 2.73
N ASN A 308 7.06 -34.11 2.04
CA ASN A 308 8.12 -34.29 1.05
C ASN A 308 9.39 -34.86 1.70
N GLU A 309 9.93 -35.90 1.11
CA GLU A 309 11.13 -36.63 1.62
C GLU A 309 12.36 -35.74 1.80
N PHE A 310 12.41 -34.64 1.07
CA PHE A 310 13.50 -33.65 1.14
C PHE A 310 13.74 -33.12 2.57
N PHE A 311 12.69 -32.92 3.33
CA PHE A 311 12.80 -32.38 4.70
C PHE A 311 13.17 -33.43 5.75
N GLY A 312 13.09 -34.71 5.40
CA GLY A 312 13.45 -35.85 6.26
C GLY A 312 12.48 -36.09 7.42
N PRO A 313 12.72 -37.13 8.21
CA PRO A 313 11.75 -37.60 9.24
C PRO A 313 11.61 -36.64 10.43
N ALA A 314 12.53 -35.73 10.64
CA ALA A 314 12.47 -34.78 11.77
C ALA A 314 11.33 -33.74 11.65
N PHE A 315 10.78 -33.56 10.44
CA PHE A 315 9.64 -32.65 10.18
C PHE A 315 8.27 -33.35 10.33
N LEU A 316 8.25 -34.63 10.64
CA LEU A 316 7.04 -35.41 10.77
C LEU A 316 6.50 -35.50 12.21
N ALA A 317 6.97 -34.65 13.11
CA ALA A 317 6.60 -34.68 14.53
C ALA A 317 5.55 -33.62 14.87
#